data_2cadc53ff077ee1f592be7516e7f8b17
#
_entry.id   2cadc53ff077ee1f592be7516e7f8b17
#
_cell.length_a   1.000
_cell.length_b   1.000
_cell.length_c   1.000
_cell.angle_alpha   90.00
_cell.angle_beta   90.00
_cell.angle_gamma   90.00
#
_symmetry.space_group_name_H-M   'P 1'
#
loop_
_entity.id
_entity.type
_entity.pdbx_description
1 polymer ?
#
loop_
_entity_poly.entity_id
_entity_poly.type
_entity_poly.pdbx_seq_one_letter_code
_entity_poly.pdbx_strand_id
1 'polypeptide(L)'
;MLPDTVIDNRYKIIKSLGGGGMANVYLAYDKFLNRHVTFKMMRLDMKDDTNLAKRFKREAIAATELVHDNIVQVYDTGEYEGTQYLVMEYVEGMDLKTFITDNFPIPYQQVVDIMTQILSAVQAAHAADIIHRDLKPQNILINDAGQVKITDFGIAVAKSL
;
A
#
# COMPACT_ATOMS: atom_id res chain seq x y z
N MET A 1 13.80 11.32 -3.82
CA MET A 1 14.87 10.34 -3.52
C MET A 1 15.48 9.85 -4.82
N LEU A 2 16.79 9.79 -4.89
CA LEU A 2 17.49 9.43 -6.12
C LEU A 2 17.56 7.90 -6.28
N PRO A 3 17.57 7.39 -7.53
CA PRO A 3 17.92 5.99 -7.78
C PRO A 3 19.24 5.61 -7.10
N ASP A 4 19.37 4.33 -6.75
CA ASP A 4 20.52 3.75 -6.05
C ASP A 4 20.73 4.23 -4.59
N THR A 5 19.85 5.09 -4.05
CA THR A 5 19.84 5.38 -2.60
C THR A 5 19.51 4.10 -1.84
N VAL A 6 20.31 3.79 -0.81
CA VAL A 6 20.09 2.63 0.06
C VAL A 6 19.63 3.10 1.43
N ILE A 7 18.47 2.62 1.87
CA ILE A 7 17.86 2.97 3.15
C ILE A 7 18.06 1.81 4.12
N ASP A 8 18.50 2.14 5.33
CA ASP A 8 18.76 1.19 6.42
C ASP A 8 19.65 0.02 6.01
N ASN A 9 20.58 0.28 5.08
CA ASN A 9 21.51 -0.70 4.52
C ASN A 9 20.81 -1.94 3.91
N ARG A 10 19.55 -1.79 3.56
CA ARG A 10 18.69 -2.90 3.10
C ARG A 10 17.92 -2.60 1.82
N TYR A 11 17.23 -1.46 1.76
CA TYR A 11 16.31 -1.15 0.66
C TYR A 11 16.97 -0.23 -0.34
N LYS A 12 17.23 -0.75 -1.54
CA LYS A 12 17.82 0.02 -2.63
C LYS A 12 16.70 0.59 -3.51
N ILE A 13 16.61 1.91 -3.58
CA ILE A 13 15.62 2.59 -4.43
C ILE A 13 15.98 2.40 -5.89
N ILE A 14 15.03 1.92 -6.69
CA ILE A 14 15.21 1.69 -8.13
C ILE A 14 14.66 2.86 -8.93
N LYS A 15 13.37 3.19 -8.73
CA LYS A 15 12.69 4.26 -9.46
C LYS A 15 11.46 4.74 -8.72
N SER A 16 10.98 5.94 -9.07
CA SER A 16 9.69 6.44 -8.60
C SER A 16 8.56 5.71 -9.31
N LEU A 17 7.53 5.31 -8.54
CA LEU A 17 6.27 4.77 -9.06
C LEU A 17 5.17 5.84 -9.06
N GLY A 18 5.47 7.04 -8.58
CA GLY A 18 4.53 8.14 -8.49
C GLY A 18 4.48 8.72 -7.08
N GLY A 19 3.53 9.59 -6.86
CA GLY A 19 3.31 10.20 -5.57
C GLY A 19 2.00 10.95 -5.55
N GLY A 20 1.36 10.96 -4.40
CA GLY A 20 0.17 11.75 -4.10
C GLY A 20 0.47 12.76 -3.02
N GLY A 21 -0.56 13.43 -2.50
CA GLY A 21 -0.41 14.43 -1.45
C GLY A 21 0.17 13.93 -0.13
N MET A 22 0.16 12.61 0.11
CA MET A 22 0.51 12.00 1.40
C MET A 22 1.80 11.21 1.40
N ALA A 23 2.27 10.75 0.24
CA ALA A 23 3.47 9.92 0.16
C ALA A 23 4.12 9.97 -1.21
N ASN A 24 5.42 9.73 -1.23
CA ASN A 24 6.17 9.36 -2.43
C ASN A 24 6.32 7.84 -2.46
N VAL A 25 6.06 7.25 -3.62
CA VAL A 25 6.07 5.79 -3.79
C VAL A 25 7.19 5.41 -4.74
N TYR A 26 7.97 4.41 -4.34
CA TYR A 26 9.13 3.94 -5.10
C TYR A 26 9.09 2.42 -5.27
N LEU A 27 9.61 1.96 -6.39
CA LEU A 27 10.06 0.59 -6.51
C LEU A 27 11.44 0.49 -5.86
N ALA A 28 11.61 -0.47 -4.97
CA ALA A 28 12.87 -0.73 -4.30
C ALA A 28 13.20 -2.22 -4.32
N TYR A 29 14.44 -2.53 -4.04
CA TYR A 29 14.92 -3.91 -3.91
C TYR A 29 15.35 -4.17 -2.48
N ASP A 30 14.76 -5.20 -1.87
CA ASP A 30 15.12 -5.68 -0.55
C ASP A 30 16.33 -6.60 -0.67
N LYS A 31 17.49 -6.11 -0.29
CA LYS A 31 18.77 -6.84 -0.38
C LYS A 31 18.85 -8.02 0.58
N PHE A 32 18.07 -8.02 1.66
CA PHE A 32 18.08 -9.09 2.66
C PHE A 32 17.27 -10.29 2.19
N LEU A 33 16.08 -10.04 1.63
CA LEU A 33 15.18 -11.09 1.18
C LEU A 33 15.23 -11.30 -0.36
N ASN A 34 16.08 -10.56 -1.06
CA ASN A 34 16.28 -10.65 -2.51
C ASN A 34 14.96 -10.58 -3.29
N ARG A 35 14.18 -9.52 -3.03
CA ARG A 35 12.89 -9.32 -3.73
C ARG A 35 12.61 -7.85 -3.95
N HIS A 36 11.81 -7.56 -4.97
CA HIS A 36 11.27 -6.22 -5.19
C HIS A 36 10.19 -5.92 -4.16
N VAL A 37 10.14 -4.66 -3.74
CA VAL A 37 9.13 -4.16 -2.79
C VAL A 37 8.66 -2.79 -3.25
N THR A 38 7.48 -2.38 -2.77
CA THR A 38 7.01 -1.01 -2.85
C THR A 38 7.46 -0.28 -1.59
N PHE A 39 8.19 0.80 -1.77
CA PHE A 39 8.70 1.64 -0.68
C PHE A 39 7.93 2.95 -0.67
N LYS A 40 7.27 3.24 0.44
CA LYS A 40 6.39 4.39 0.56
C LYS A 40 6.92 5.34 1.63
N MET A 41 7.42 6.51 1.21
CA MET A 41 7.91 7.55 2.09
C MET A 41 6.77 8.52 2.40
N MET A 42 6.39 8.64 3.66
CA MET A 42 5.28 9.51 4.07
C MET A 42 5.70 10.97 4.02
N ARG A 43 4.85 11.82 3.44
CA ARG A 43 5.13 13.26 3.32
C ARG A 43 4.70 14.07 4.54
N LEU A 44 3.97 13.45 5.45
CA LEU A 44 3.48 14.14 6.62
C LEU A 44 4.65 14.56 7.51
N ASP A 45 4.61 15.78 7.98
CA ASP A 45 5.54 16.27 8.99
C ASP A 45 5.14 15.67 10.34
N MET A 46 5.61 14.46 10.59
CA MET A 46 5.39 13.74 11.84
C MET A 46 6.43 14.12 12.90
N LYS A 47 7.41 14.96 12.53
CA LYS A 47 8.51 15.33 13.43
C LYS A 47 8.00 16.14 14.61
N ASP A 48 7.02 17.01 14.37
CA ASP A 48 6.47 17.93 15.37
C ASP A 48 5.22 17.38 16.08
N ASP A 49 4.68 16.24 15.63
CA ASP A 49 3.51 15.60 16.23
C ASP A 49 3.83 14.19 16.68
N THR A 50 4.20 14.06 17.94
CA THR A 50 4.53 12.77 18.57
C THR A 50 3.34 11.81 18.60
N ASN A 51 2.12 12.31 18.75
CA ASN A 51 0.91 11.48 18.78
C ASN A 51 0.60 10.92 17.39
N LEU A 52 0.77 11.72 16.35
CA LEU A 52 0.59 11.30 14.96
C LEU A 52 1.60 10.21 14.57
N ALA A 53 2.86 10.39 14.93
CA ALA A 53 3.91 9.40 14.67
C ALA A 53 3.64 8.08 15.41
N LYS A 54 3.24 8.13 16.67
CA LYS A 54 2.89 6.93 17.46
C LYS A 54 1.68 6.20 16.87
N ARG A 55 0.66 6.94 16.46
CA ARG A 55 -0.54 6.39 15.82
C ARG A 55 -0.21 5.71 14.51
N PHE A 56 0.58 6.38 13.67
CA PHE A 56 1.06 5.81 12.40
C PHE A 56 1.79 4.49 12.64
N LYS A 57 2.76 4.49 13.55
CA LYS A 57 3.56 3.30 13.86
C LYS A 57 2.69 2.14 14.37
N ARG A 58 1.72 2.42 15.23
CA ARG A 58 0.79 1.42 15.76
C ARG A 58 -0.09 0.83 14.65
N GLU A 59 -0.65 1.68 13.79
CA GLU A 59 -1.48 1.24 12.66
C GLU A 59 -0.66 0.46 11.63
N ALA A 60 0.59 0.86 11.38
CA ALA A 60 1.49 0.15 10.48
C ALA A 60 1.84 -1.25 11.02
N ILE A 61 2.11 -1.38 12.31
CA ILE A 61 2.36 -2.68 12.95
C ILE A 61 1.13 -3.58 12.82
N ALA A 62 -0.07 -3.07 13.09
CA ALA A 62 -1.31 -3.83 12.93
C ALA A 62 -1.48 -4.30 11.47
N ALA A 63 -1.16 -3.44 10.50
CA ALA A 63 -1.24 -3.78 9.08
C ALA A 63 -0.26 -4.89 8.68
N THR A 64 0.92 -5.00 9.32
CA THR A 64 1.86 -6.10 9.05
C THR A 64 1.31 -7.46 9.43
N GLU A 65 0.37 -7.51 10.37
CA GLU A 65 -0.27 -8.75 10.84
C GLU A 65 -1.46 -9.18 9.98
N LEU A 66 -1.95 -8.28 9.11
CA LEU A 66 -3.09 -8.56 8.24
C LEU A 66 -2.61 -9.28 6.97
N VAL A 67 -2.83 -10.58 6.91
CA VAL A 67 -2.42 -11.43 5.78
C VAL A 67 -3.64 -11.95 5.05
N HIS A 68 -3.77 -11.60 3.78
CA HIS A 68 -4.87 -12.05 2.91
C HIS A 68 -4.45 -11.94 1.44
N ASP A 69 -4.87 -12.88 0.60
CA ASP A 69 -4.48 -12.91 -0.82
C ASP A 69 -4.94 -11.69 -1.61
N ASN A 70 -5.99 -11.02 -1.15
CA ASN A 70 -6.56 -9.84 -1.80
C ASN A 70 -6.23 -8.53 -1.09
N ILE A 71 -5.21 -8.54 -0.22
CA ILE A 71 -4.70 -7.35 0.47
C ILE A 71 -3.20 -7.24 0.19
N VAL A 72 -2.74 -6.06 -0.24
CA VAL A 72 -1.32 -5.79 -0.37
C VAL A 72 -0.67 -5.92 1.01
N GLN A 73 0.28 -6.85 1.13
CA GLN A 73 0.96 -7.12 2.38
C GLN A 73 1.87 -5.95 2.76
N VAL A 74 1.73 -5.46 3.98
CA VAL A 74 2.72 -4.56 4.59
C VAL A 74 3.78 -5.43 5.24
N TYR A 75 5.03 -5.28 4.82
CA TYR A 75 6.15 -6.10 5.30
C TYR A 75 6.83 -5.48 6.50
N ASP A 76 7.04 -4.17 6.48
CA ASP A 76 7.85 -3.48 7.46
C ASP A 76 7.52 -1.99 7.51
N THR A 77 7.97 -1.34 8.56
CA THR A 77 7.90 0.11 8.73
C THR A 77 9.20 0.59 9.38
N GLY A 78 9.57 1.82 9.12
CA GLY A 78 10.77 2.41 9.69
C GLY A 78 10.80 3.91 9.56
N GLU A 79 11.94 4.47 9.92
CA GLU A 79 12.20 5.91 9.86
C GLU A 79 13.53 6.16 9.15
N TYR A 80 13.52 7.10 8.23
CA TYR A 80 14.72 7.53 7.51
C TYR A 80 14.76 9.05 7.49
N GLU A 81 15.84 9.62 8.05
CA GLU A 81 16.03 11.06 8.16
C GLU A 81 14.83 11.79 8.79
N GLY A 82 14.23 11.17 9.81
CA GLY A 82 13.08 11.72 10.53
C GLY A 82 11.74 11.57 9.82
N THR A 83 11.69 10.85 8.70
CA THR A 83 10.48 10.61 7.93
C THR A 83 10.09 9.14 8.01
N GLN A 84 8.82 8.88 8.31
CA GLN A 84 8.29 7.51 8.40
C GLN A 84 8.14 6.90 7.01
N TYR A 85 8.44 5.59 6.90
CA TYR A 85 8.23 4.85 5.67
C TYR A 85 7.54 3.50 5.91
N LEU A 86 6.95 2.99 4.84
CA LEU A 86 6.36 1.65 4.77
C LEU A 86 7.03 0.85 3.67
N VAL A 87 7.25 -0.43 3.93
CA VAL A 87 7.69 -1.39 2.93
C VAL A 87 6.55 -2.37 2.70
N MET A 88 6.16 -2.54 1.46
CA MET A 88 4.97 -3.28 1.07
C MET A 88 5.27 -4.23 -0.08
N GLU A 89 4.39 -5.19 -0.27
CA GLU A 89 4.37 -6.04 -1.44
C GLU A 89 4.34 -5.21 -2.73
N TYR A 90 5.18 -5.57 -3.71
CA TYR A 90 5.11 -4.98 -5.03
C TYR A 90 4.14 -5.78 -5.90
N VAL A 91 3.12 -5.11 -6.41
CA VAL A 91 2.10 -5.72 -7.27
C VAL A 91 2.28 -5.18 -8.69
N GLU A 92 2.59 -6.08 -9.63
CA GLU A 92 2.61 -5.76 -11.06
C GLU A 92 1.18 -5.77 -11.59
N GLY A 93 0.68 -4.58 -11.95
CA GLY A 93 -0.69 -4.43 -12.42
C GLY A 93 -1.05 -2.96 -12.52
N MET A 94 -2.33 -2.69 -12.57
CA MET A 94 -2.87 -1.33 -12.62
C MET A 94 -3.91 -1.15 -11.53
N ASP A 95 -4.22 0.11 -11.20
CA ASP A 95 -5.36 0.37 -10.33
C ASP A 95 -6.69 0.07 -11.04
N LEU A 96 -7.72 -0.16 -10.24
CA LEU A 96 -9.03 -0.55 -10.77
C LEU A 96 -9.69 0.55 -11.57
N LYS A 97 -9.42 1.82 -11.25
CA LYS A 97 -9.94 2.95 -12.04
C LYS A 97 -9.40 2.90 -13.47
N THR A 98 -8.11 2.73 -13.65
CA THR A 98 -7.48 2.58 -14.97
C THR A 98 -8.00 1.34 -15.69
N PHE A 99 -8.10 0.22 -14.97
CA PHE A 99 -8.64 -1.02 -15.53
C PHE A 99 -10.07 -0.83 -16.07
N ILE A 100 -10.95 -0.18 -15.32
CA ILE A 100 -12.32 0.10 -15.74
C ILE A 100 -12.32 0.98 -16.99
N THR A 101 -11.52 2.03 -17.01
CA THR A 101 -11.44 2.96 -18.16
C THR A 101 -10.97 2.24 -19.42
N ASP A 102 -9.96 1.38 -19.30
CA ASP A 102 -9.34 0.71 -20.45
C ASP A 102 -10.17 -0.47 -20.97
N ASN A 103 -11.04 -1.06 -20.13
CA ASN A 103 -11.75 -2.31 -20.45
C ASN A 103 -13.28 -2.17 -20.46
N PHE A 104 -13.80 -0.96 -20.38
CA PHE A 104 -15.25 -0.73 -20.38
C PHE A 104 -15.88 -1.06 -21.75
N PRO A 105 -17.05 -1.74 -21.79
CA PRO A 105 -17.80 -2.28 -20.67
C PRO A 105 -17.20 -3.60 -20.15
N ILE A 106 -17.15 -3.74 -18.82
CA ILE A 106 -16.61 -4.94 -18.18
C ILE A 106 -17.70 -6.04 -18.17
N PRO A 107 -17.37 -7.28 -18.59
CA PRO A 107 -18.34 -8.39 -18.53
C PRO A 107 -18.85 -8.61 -17.12
N TYR A 108 -20.14 -8.95 -17.01
CA TYR A 108 -20.81 -9.14 -15.73
C TYR A 108 -20.06 -10.12 -14.82
N GLN A 109 -19.65 -11.27 -15.35
CA GLN A 109 -18.94 -12.27 -14.56
C GLN A 109 -17.63 -11.74 -13.99
N GLN A 110 -16.92 -10.91 -14.73
CA GLN A 110 -15.69 -10.30 -14.25
C GLN A 110 -15.96 -9.28 -13.14
N VAL A 111 -17.05 -8.52 -13.23
CA VAL A 111 -17.48 -7.63 -12.14
C VAL A 111 -17.76 -8.42 -10.87
N VAL A 112 -18.46 -9.54 -10.97
CA VAL A 112 -18.76 -10.44 -9.83
C VAL A 112 -17.46 -10.97 -9.23
N ASP A 113 -16.50 -11.41 -10.04
CA ASP A 113 -15.23 -11.94 -9.56
C ASP A 113 -14.42 -10.86 -8.83
N ILE A 114 -14.36 -9.65 -9.36
CA ILE A 114 -13.66 -8.52 -8.73
C ILE A 114 -14.33 -8.17 -7.40
N MET A 115 -15.64 -8.05 -7.36
CA MET A 115 -16.37 -7.68 -6.14
C MET A 115 -16.28 -8.76 -5.06
N THR A 116 -16.27 -10.02 -5.44
CA THR A 116 -16.10 -11.14 -4.51
C THR A 116 -14.73 -11.06 -3.81
N GLN A 117 -13.68 -10.75 -4.55
CA GLN A 117 -12.34 -10.58 -4.00
C GLN A 117 -12.27 -9.37 -3.06
N ILE A 118 -12.85 -8.24 -3.45
CA ILE A 118 -12.91 -7.03 -2.61
C ILE A 118 -13.63 -7.31 -1.29
N LEU A 119 -14.79 -7.95 -1.34
CA LEU A 119 -15.58 -8.27 -0.16
C LEU A 119 -14.84 -9.23 0.77
N SER A 120 -14.16 -10.22 0.22
CA SER A 120 -13.33 -11.15 1.01
C SER A 120 -12.23 -10.43 1.76
N ALA A 121 -11.53 -9.50 1.10
CA ALA A 121 -10.47 -8.69 1.73
C ALA A 121 -11.03 -7.79 2.84
N VAL A 122 -12.12 -7.08 2.58
CA VAL A 122 -12.75 -6.18 3.55
C VAL A 122 -13.25 -6.96 4.76
N GLN A 123 -13.85 -8.13 4.55
CA GLN A 123 -14.30 -9.01 5.64
C GLN A 123 -13.12 -9.44 6.53
N ALA A 124 -12.01 -9.84 5.94
CA ALA A 124 -10.81 -10.24 6.69
C ALA A 124 -10.24 -9.07 7.51
N ALA A 125 -10.19 -7.87 6.94
CA ALA A 125 -9.73 -6.67 7.64
C ALA A 125 -10.64 -6.32 8.82
N HIS A 126 -11.95 -6.32 8.61
CA HIS A 126 -12.93 -6.02 9.68
C HIS A 126 -12.90 -7.05 10.79
N ALA A 127 -12.66 -8.33 10.48
CA ALA A 127 -12.49 -9.36 11.49
C ALA A 127 -11.23 -9.13 12.37
N ALA A 128 -10.25 -8.40 11.85
CA ALA A 128 -9.04 -7.99 12.58
C ALA A 128 -9.16 -6.56 13.16
N ASP A 129 -10.37 -5.99 13.21
CA ASP A 129 -10.65 -4.64 13.67
C ASP A 129 -9.94 -3.53 12.88
N ILE A 130 -9.66 -3.79 11.61
CA ILE A 130 -9.04 -2.82 10.71
C ILE A 130 -10.08 -2.31 9.72
N ILE A 131 -10.27 -0.99 9.67
CA ILE A 131 -11.16 -0.32 8.74
C ILE A 131 -10.32 0.45 7.72
N HIS A 132 -10.62 0.30 6.44
CA HIS A 132 -9.84 0.94 5.38
C HIS A 132 -9.90 2.47 5.44
N ARG A 133 -11.09 3.04 5.57
CA ARG A 133 -11.41 4.48 5.64
C ARG A 133 -11.25 5.25 4.32
N ASP A 134 -10.67 4.67 3.28
CA ASP A 134 -10.49 5.31 1.98
C ASP A 134 -10.57 4.31 0.82
N LEU A 135 -11.56 3.42 0.88
CA LEU A 135 -11.74 2.42 -0.16
C LEU A 135 -12.30 3.07 -1.43
N LYS A 136 -11.52 3.01 -2.50
CA LYS A 136 -11.85 3.58 -3.81
C LYS A 136 -11.09 2.84 -4.90
N PRO A 137 -11.53 2.93 -6.19
CA PRO A 137 -10.86 2.21 -7.27
C PRO A 137 -9.36 2.50 -7.41
N GLN A 138 -8.89 3.67 -7.01
CA GLN A 138 -7.47 4.02 -7.04
C GLN A 138 -6.63 3.25 -6.02
N ASN A 139 -7.25 2.75 -4.94
CA ASN A 139 -6.60 1.95 -3.90
C ASN A 139 -6.83 0.45 -4.07
N ILE A 140 -7.29 0.03 -5.22
CA ILE A 140 -7.51 -1.38 -5.57
C ILE A 140 -6.66 -1.69 -6.79
N LEU A 141 -5.73 -2.63 -6.66
CA LEU A 141 -4.86 -3.06 -7.74
C LEU A 141 -5.40 -4.34 -8.36
N ILE A 142 -5.22 -4.48 -9.66
CA ILE A 142 -5.58 -5.71 -10.39
C ILE A 142 -4.42 -6.09 -11.29
N ASN A 143 -4.01 -7.36 -11.23
CA ASN A 143 -2.94 -7.89 -12.07
C ASN A 143 -3.49 -8.55 -13.34
N ASP A 144 -2.60 -9.01 -14.22
CA ASP A 144 -2.97 -9.63 -15.50
C ASP A 144 -3.75 -10.95 -15.33
N ALA A 145 -3.60 -11.61 -14.19
CA ALA A 145 -4.34 -12.81 -13.86
C ALA A 145 -5.75 -12.53 -13.31
N GLY A 146 -6.14 -11.27 -13.18
CA GLY A 146 -7.43 -10.88 -12.61
C GLY A 146 -7.47 -10.94 -11.08
N GLN A 147 -6.34 -11.10 -10.42
CA GLN A 147 -6.26 -11.05 -8.97
C GLN A 147 -6.32 -9.60 -8.48
N VAL A 148 -7.21 -9.36 -7.53
CA VAL A 148 -7.41 -8.05 -6.91
C VAL A 148 -6.61 -7.98 -5.62
N LYS A 149 -5.93 -6.83 -5.39
CA LYS A 149 -5.24 -6.55 -4.13
C LYS A 149 -5.56 -5.13 -3.69
N ILE A 150 -6.15 -5.01 -2.50
CA ILE A 150 -6.46 -3.71 -1.91
C ILE A 150 -5.23 -3.19 -1.16
N THR A 151 -4.89 -1.93 -1.39
CA THR A 151 -3.77 -1.26 -0.74
C THR A 151 -4.24 -0.18 0.23
N ASP A 152 -3.34 0.25 1.11
CA ASP A 152 -3.54 1.34 2.09
C ASP A 152 -4.58 1.04 3.18
N PHE A 153 -4.76 -0.23 3.56
CA PHE A 153 -5.58 -0.61 4.70
C PHE A 153 -4.99 -0.07 6.02
N GLY A 154 -5.82 0.61 6.80
CA GLY A 154 -5.52 0.98 8.17
C GLY A 154 -4.48 2.09 8.35
N ILE A 155 -3.99 2.71 7.27
CA ILE A 155 -2.91 3.70 7.34
C ILE A 155 -3.39 5.08 6.88
N ALA A 156 -4.66 5.39 7.07
CA ALA A 156 -5.26 6.66 6.69
C ALA A 156 -5.08 7.74 7.79
N VAL A 157 -3.87 7.86 8.34
CA VAL A 157 -3.56 8.77 9.45
C VAL A 157 -3.74 10.24 9.09
N ALA A 158 -3.66 10.57 7.80
CA ALA A 158 -3.62 11.93 7.33
C ALA A 158 -4.97 12.56 6.99
N LYS A 159 -6.05 11.83 7.12
CA LYS A 159 -7.40 12.33 6.72
C LYS A 159 -8.26 12.84 7.87
N SER A 160 -7.71 12.97 9.05
CA SER A 160 -8.42 13.54 10.20
C SER A 160 -8.14 15.03 10.36
N LEU A 161 -8.07 15.75 9.25
CA LEU A 161 -8.07 17.22 9.22
C LEU A 161 -9.27 17.70 8.45
#